data_340c3ababca8da50f7e49147d0540384
#
_entry.id   340c3ababca8da50f7e49147d0540384
#
_cell.length_a   1.000
_cell.length_b   1.000
_cell.length_c   1.000
_cell.angle_alpha   90.00
_cell.angle_beta   90.00
_cell.angle_gamma   90.00
#
_symmetry.space_group_name_H-M   'P 1'
#
loop_
_entity.id
_entity.type
_entity.pdbx_description
1 polymer ?
#
loop_
_entity_poly.entity_id
_entity_poly.type
_entity_poly.pdbx_seq_one_letter_code
_entity_poly.pdbx_strand_id
1 'polypeptide(L)'
;MSLTPEARTTIDQTWNDQVVPALVEYVAIPNVSPAYERNWVALGHMDRATEMFRSWAAARDIPDMTVEVVQLEGRTPVLLIEIPATQGAHSSAPAALLYGHLDKQPEMEGWAEGKGPWTPVLEDGRLFGRGGADDGYAMFASLTAIEAVHQSGGSHRRLVVLIEASEESGSPDLPAYIE
;
A
#
# COMPACT_ATOMS: atom_id res chain seq x y z
N MET A 1 -0.83 1.40 -25.16
CA MET A 1 -0.16 0.10 -25.15
C MET A 1 -1.10 -0.90 -24.51
N SER A 2 -1.43 -2.04 -25.12
CA SER A 2 -2.25 -3.06 -24.47
C SER A 2 -1.34 -4.05 -23.74
N LEU A 3 -1.76 -4.50 -22.56
CA LEU A 3 -1.05 -5.55 -21.81
C LEU A 3 -1.00 -6.83 -22.65
N THR A 4 0.16 -7.48 -22.68
CA THR A 4 0.28 -8.82 -23.29
C THR A 4 -0.50 -9.86 -22.48
N PRO A 5 -0.89 -11.01 -23.08
CA PRO A 5 -1.51 -12.09 -22.33
C PRO A 5 -0.66 -12.58 -21.15
N GLU A 6 0.66 -12.64 -21.33
CA GLU A 6 1.61 -13.07 -20.32
C GLU A 6 1.61 -12.08 -19.12
N ALA A 7 1.64 -10.77 -19.40
CA ALA A 7 1.58 -9.76 -18.35
C ALA A 7 0.27 -9.82 -17.54
N ARG A 8 -0.86 -10.09 -18.23
CA ARG A 8 -2.15 -10.32 -17.54
C ARG A 8 -2.09 -11.52 -16.61
N THR A 9 -1.56 -12.65 -17.11
CA THR A 9 -1.42 -13.87 -16.31
C THR A 9 -0.56 -13.60 -15.07
N THR A 10 0.56 -12.89 -15.22
CA THR A 10 1.43 -12.54 -14.10
C THR A 10 0.71 -11.66 -13.08
N ILE A 11 0.00 -10.61 -13.53
CA ILE A 11 -0.79 -9.74 -12.64
C ILE A 11 -1.82 -10.58 -11.88
N ASP A 12 -2.58 -11.43 -12.56
CA ASP A 12 -3.62 -12.25 -11.93
C ASP A 12 -3.02 -13.23 -10.91
N GLN A 13 -1.87 -13.83 -11.21
CA GLN A 13 -1.15 -14.70 -10.28
C GLN A 13 -0.62 -13.93 -9.07
N THR A 14 0.09 -12.81 -9.28
CA THR A 14 0.59 -11.98 -8.17
C THR A 14 -0.55 -11.51 -7.28
N TRP A 15 -1.67 -11.10 -7.90
CA TRP A 15 -2.83 -10.65 -7.16
C TRP A 15 -3.42 -11.75 -6.27
N ASN A 16 -3.69 -12.92 -6.85
CA ASN A 16 -4.32 -14.02 -6.12
C ASN A 16 -3.38 -14.67 -5.09
N ASP A 17 -2.11 -14.86 -5.45
CA ASP A 17 -1.19 -15.65 -4.64
C ASP A 17 -0.43 -14.83 -3.59
N GLN A 18 -0.36 -13.51 -3.76
CA GLN A 18 0.44 -12.63 -2.89
C GLN A 18 -0.35 -11.43 -2.34
N VAL A 19 -1.07 -10.69 -3.20
CA VAL A 19 -1.77 -9.47 -2.77
C VAL A 19 -2.99 -9.81 -1.92
N VAL A 20 -3.85 -10.71 -2.36
CA VAL A 20 -5.06 -11.09 -1.59
C VAL A 20 -4.69 -11.66 -0.21
N PRO A 21 -3.73 -12.58 -0.06
CA PRO A 21 -3.27 -13.02 1.26
C PRO A 21 -2.72 -11.88 2.13
N ALA A 22 -1.93 -10.97 1.55
CA ALA A 22 -1.43 -9.81 2.27
C ALA A 22 -2.55 -8.87 2.72
N LEU A 23 -3.55 -8.62 1.89
CA LEU A 23 -4.73 -7.84 2.26
C LEU A 23 -5.55 -8.50 3.36
N VAL A 24 -5.66 -9.83 3.36
CA VAL A 24 -6.30 -10.58 4.45
C VAL A 24 -5.56 -10.35 5.77
N GLU A 25 -4.24 -10.45 5.75
CA GLU A 25 -3.42 -10.17 6.94
C GLU A 25 -3.55 -8.70 7.39
N TYR A 26 -3.49 -7.76 6.46
CA TYR A 26 -3.61 -6.34 6.75
C TYR A 26 -4.97 -5.99 7.35
N VAL A 27 -6.08 -6.50 6.80
CA VAL A 27 -7.44 -6.26 7.32
C VAL A 27 -7.55 -6.66 8.79
N ALA A 28 -6.87 -7.73 9.21
CA ALA A 28 -6.88 -8.20 10.59
C ALA A 28 -6.13 -7.28 11.58
N ILE A 29 -5.36 -6.30 11.10
CA ILE A 29 -4.66 -5.34 11.96
C ILE A 29 -5.58 -4.15 12.24
N PRO A 30 -5.95 -3.83 13.49
CA PRO A 30 -6.83 -2.70 13.81
C PRO A 30 -6.04 -1.39 13.93
N ASN A 31 -5.31 -1.01 12.88
CA ASN A 31 -4.50 0.21 12.78
C ASN A 31 -5.37 1.43 12.44
N VAL A 32 -6.24 1.77 13.39
CA VAL A 32 -7.15 2.92 13.31
C VAL A 32 -6.37 4.22 13.34
N SER A 33 -6.82 5.19 12.55
CA SER A 33 -6.19 6.50 12.40
C SER A 33 -6.12 7.29 13.73
N PRO A 34 -5.08 8.10 13.96
CA PRO A 34 -4.82 8.78 15.24
C PRO A 34 -5.95 9.69 15.74
N ALA A 35 -6.74 10.28 14.88
CA ALA A 35 -7.89 11.09 15.31
C ALA A 35 -8.94 10.29 16.07
N TYR A 36 -9.02 9.00 15.80
CA TYR A 36 -10.00 8.07 16.37
C TYR A 36 -9.40 7.15 17.43
N GLU A 37 -8.09 6.84 17.36
CA GLU A 37 -7.38 6.02 18.34
C GLU A 37 -6.16 6.77 18.90
N ARG A 38 -6.36 7.48 20.01
CA ARG A 38 -5.31 8.30 20.61
C ARG A 38 -4.14 7.51 21.20
N ASN A 39 -4.35 6.23 21.49
CA ASN A 39 -3.32 5.33 22.01
C ASN A 39 -2.57 4.58 20.92
N TRP A 40 -2.71 4.99 19.65
CA TRP A 40 -2.16 4.29 18.48
C TRP A 40 -0.69 3.90 18.63
N VAL A 41 0.13 4.74 19.25
CA VAL A 41 1.55 4.45 19.53
C VAL A 41 1.68 3.26 20.48
N ALA A 42 0.97 3.30 21.64
CA ALA A 42 1.07 2.25 22.65
C ALA A 42 0.50 0.90 22.17
N LEU A 43 -0.47 0.91 21.28
CA LEU A 43 -1.07 -0.28 20.69
C LEU A 43 -0.15 -0.96 19.65
N GLY A 44 0.73 -0.21 18.99
CA GLY A 44 1.70 -0.73 18.01
C GLY A 44 1.06 -1.27 16.72
N HIS A 45 -0.24 -1.07 16.51
CA HIS A 45 -0.92 -1.58 15.31
C HIS A 45 -0.48 -0.87 14.05
N MET A 46 -0.19 0.45 14.16
CA MET A 46 0.31 1.23 13.03
C MET A 46 1.70 0.76 12.62
N ASP A 47 2.60 0.56 13.58
CA ASP A 47 3.95 0.05 13.32
C ASP A 47 3.92 -1.34 12.69
N ARG A 48 3.02 -2.20 13.17
CA ARG A 48 2.81 -3.55 12.60
C ARG A 48 2.35 -3.47 11.14
N ALA A 49 1.38 -2.62 10.83
CA ALA A 49 0.88 -2.44 9.48
C ALA A 49 1.97 -1.86 8.55
N THR A 50 2.70 -0.84 9.03
CA THR A 50 3.81 -0.21 8.30
C THR A 50 4.91 -1.22 7.99
N GLU A 51 5.32 -2.04 8.96
CA GLU A 51 6.35 -3.05 8.77
C GLU A 51 5.90 -4.17 7.80
N MET A 52 4.64 -4.56 7.86
CA MET A 52 4.06 -5.51 6.91
C MET A 52 4.14 -4.96 5.48
N PHE A 53 3.73 -3.71 5.26
CA PHE A 53 3.82 -3.05 3.95
C PHE A 53 5.26 -2.93 3.46
N ARG A 54 6.17 -2.46 4.34
CA ARG A 54 7.61 -2.36 4.05
C ARG A 54 8.20 -3.70 3.63
N SER A 55 7.92 -4.75 4.39
CA SER A 55 8.45 -6.09 4.14
C SER A 55 7.94 -6.66 2.84
N TRP A 56 6.64 -6.50 2.54
CA TRP A 56 6.06 -6.94 1.27
C TRP A 56 6.67 -6.17 0.09
N ALA A 57 6.80 -4.85 0.18
CA ALA A 57 7.41 -4.02 -0.85
C ALA A 57 8.87 -4.42 -1.10
N ALA A 58 9.67 -4.59 -0.03
CA ALA A 58 11.08 -4.95 -0.13
C ALA A 58 11.33 -6.34 -0.76
N ALA A 59 10.31 -7.20 -0.79
CA ALA A 59 10.39 -8.51 -1.42
C ALA A 59 10.07 -8.49 -2.93
N ARG A 60 9.78 -7.32 -3.53
CA ARG A 60 9.48 -7.21 -4.97
C ARG A 60 10.74 -7.19 -5.81
N ASP A 61 10.66 -7.84 -6.97
CA ASP A 61 11.76 -7.89 -7.96
C ASP A 61 11.67 -6.68 -8.90
N ILE A 62 11.89 -5.48 -8.34
CA ILE A 62 11.93 -4.22 -9.09
C ILE A 62 13.37 -3.68 -9.01
N PRO A 63 14.07 -3.55 -10.16
CA PRO A 63 15.46 -3.10 -10.18
C PRO A 63 15.66 -1.73 -9.52
N ASP A 64 16.70 -1.64 -8.68
CA ASP A 64 17.15 -0.40 -8.02
C ASP A 64 16.08 0.29 -7.16
N MET A 65 15.00 -0.40 -6.83
CA MET A 65 13.96 0.10 -5.92
C MET A 65 14.51 0.25 -4.50
N THR A 66 14.23 1.36 -3.86
CA THR A 66 14.48 1.57 -2.43
C THR A 66 13.16 1.63 -1.67
N VAL A 67 13.13 1.08 -0.46
CA VAL A 67 11.96 1.05 0.42
C VAL A 67 12.38 1.55 1.79
N GLU A 68 11.83 2.67 2.20
CA GLU A 68 12.20 3.34 3.45
C GLU A 68 10.94 3.69 4.26
N VAL A 69 11.01 3.47 5.57
CA VAL A 69 10.03 4.02 6.52
C VAL A 69 10.65 5.26 7.14
N VAL A 70 10.04 6.39 6.93
CA VAL A 70 10.43 7.66 7.52
C VAL A 70 9.45 8.01 8.62
N GLN A 71 9.95 8.27 9.82
CA GLN A 71 9.11 8.69 10.94
C GLN A 71 9.73 9.85 11.70
N LEU A 72 9.04 10.97 11.72
CA LEU A 72 9.38 12.14 12.53
C LEU A 72 8.85 11.97 13.95
N GLU A 73 9.54 12.54 14.93
CA GLU A 73 9.15 12.45 16.32
C GLU A 73 7.71 12.94 16.57
N GLY A 74 6.91 12.10 17.22
CA GLY A 74 5.52 12.40 17.54
C GLY A 74 4.54 12.32 16.36
N ARG A 75 4.98 11.89 15.18
CA ARG A 75 4.15 11.78 13.97
C ARG A 75 3.96 10.32 13.56
N THR A 76 2.95 10.09 12.73
CA THR A 76 2.72 8.80 12.08
C THR A 76 3.81 8.53 11.03
N PRO A 77 4.18 7.26 10.78
CA PRO A 77 5.17 6.94 9.75
C PRO A 77 4.65 7.19 8.33
N VAL A 78 5.60 7.40 7.42
CA VAL A 78 5.38 7.38 5.98
C VAL A 78 6.27 6.29 5.38
N LEU A 79 5.70 5.43 4.54
CA LEU A 79 6.45 4.51 3.72
C LEU A 79 6.74 5.17 2.37
N LEU A 80 8.02 5.35 2.07
CA LEU A 80 8.52 5.94 0.85
C LEU A 80 9.21 4.86 0.01
N ILE A 81 8.75 4.71 -1.24
CA ILE A 81 9.33 3.76 -2.19
C ILE A 81 9.76 4.54 -3.42
N GLU A 82 11.05 4.50 -3.73
CA GLU A 82 11.58 5.14 -4.92
C GLU A 82 12.01 4.11 -5.95
N ILE A 83 11.63 4.35 -7.19
CA ILE A 83 11.96 3.49 -8.34
C ILE A 83 12.55 4.38 -9.43
N PRO A 84 13.82 4.20 -9.80
CA PRO A 84 14.46 4.98 -10.84
C PRO A 84 13.74 4.84 -12.19
N ALA A 85 13.91 5.85 -13.06
CA ALA A 85 13.45 5.74 -14.44
C ALA A 85 14.17 4.59 -15.15
N THR A 86 13.45 3.83 -15.97
CA THR A 86 14.08 2.86 -16.87
C THR A 86 15.04 3.57 -17.82
N GLN A 87 16.17 2.93 -18.13
CA GLN A 87 17.21 3.54 -19.00
C GLN A 87 16.62 3.95 -20.35
N GLY A 88 16.91 5.16 -20.78
CA GLY A 88 16.59 5.69 -22.12
C GLY A 88 15.46 6.71 -22.13
N ALA A 89 14.24 6.33 -22.44
CA ALA A 89 13.18 7.24 -22.92
C ALA A 89 12.60 8.23 -21.91
N HIS A 90 12.83 8.08 -20.60
CA HIS A 90 12.12 8.86 -19.57
C HIS A 90 12.99 9.49 -18.48
N SER A 91 14.31 9.44 -18.61
CA SER A 91 15.25 9.90 -17.57
C SER A 91 15.16 11.41 -17.25
N SER A 92 14.69 12.22 -18.19
CA SER A 92 14.49 13.68 -18.02
C SER A 92 13.03 14.07 -17.71
N ALA A 93 12.10 13.12 -17.69
CA ALA A 93 10.72 13.41 -17.39
C ALA A 93 10.52 13.65 -15.88
N PRO A 94 9.61 14.54 -15.46
CA PRO A 94 9.23 14.66 -14.05
C PRO A 94 8.82 13.31 -13.45
N ALA A 95 9.13 13.08 -12.18
CA ALA A 95 8.68 11.88 -11.48
C ALA A 95 7.14 11.78 -11.46
N ALA A 96 6.61 10.57 -11.40
CA ALA A 96 5.21 10.36 -11.09
C ALA A 96 5.09 9.92 -9.63
N LEU A 97 4.17 10.53 -8.91
CA LEU A 97 3.79 10.15 -7.56
C LEU A 97 2.59 9.22 -7.61
N LEU A 98 2.72 8.07 -6.94
CA LEU A 98 1.61 7.17 -6.61
C LEU A 98 1.36 7.33 -5.11
N TYR A 99 0.15 7.67 -4.75
CA TYR A 99 -0.19 8.00 -3.37
C TYR A 99 -1.23 7.02 -2.84
N GLY A 100 -1.16 6.75 -1.56
CA GLY A 100 -2.15 6.00 -0.81
C GLY A 100 -1.90 6.10 0.70
N HIS A 101 -2.74 5.42 1.48
CA HIS A 101 -2.58 5.39 2.93
C HIS A 101 -2.79 3.99 3.49
N LEU A 102 -2.32 3.78 4.71
CA LEU A 102 -2.45 2.50 5.40
C LEU A 102 -3.23 2.58 6.72
N ASP A 103 -3.57 3.76 7.21
CA ASP A 103 -4.43 3.91 8.37
C ASP A 103 -5.91 3.68 7.98
N LYS A 104 -6.77 3.49 8.98
CA LYS A 104 -8.14 3.04 8.78
C LYS A 104 -9.14 3.86 9.57
N GLN A 105 -10.34 3.98 9.01
CA GLN A 105 -11.52 4.41 9.73
C GLN A 105 -11.84 3.49 10.92
N PRO A 106 -12.58 3.96 11.93
CA PRO A 106 -13.11 3.13 12.99
C PRO A 106 -13.97 1.97 12.51
N GLU A 107 -14.33 1.11 13.44
CA GLU A 107 -15.03 -0.16 13.19
C GLU A 107 -16.33 -0.01 12.40
N MET A 108 -17.16 0.99 12.72
CA MET A 108 -18.53 1.18 12.24
C MET A 108 -19.46 0.00 12.55
N GLU A 109 -20.76 0.22 12.42
CA GLU A 109 -21.80 -0.78 12.67
C GLU A 109 -22.39 -1.30 11.34
N GLY A 110 -23.22 -2.35 11.42
CA GLY A 110 -23.97 -2.89 10.28
C GLY A 110 -23.24 -3.96 9.47
N TRP A 111 -22.19 -4.57 10.02
CA TRP A 111 -21.54 -5.72 9.39
C TRP A 111 -22.50 -6.90 9.30
N ALA A 112 -22.47 -7.62 8.18
CA ALA A 112 -23.25 -8.84 8.02
C ALA A 112 -22.79 -9.94 8.99
N GLU A 113 -23.66 -10.92 9.28
CA GLU A 113 -23.34 -12.04 10.15
C GLU A 113 -22.04 -12.75 9.69
N GLY A 114 -21.15 -13.01 10.64
CA GLY A 114 -19.83 -13.61 10.40
C GLY A 114 -18.79 -12.68 9.80
N LYS A 115 -19.11 -11.42 9.55
CA LYS A 115 -18.20 -10.40 9.02
C LYS A 115 -17.96 -9.30 10.05
N GLY A 116 -16.82 -8.64 9.95
CA GLY A 116 -16.47 -7.56 10.86
C GLY A 116 -15.28 -6.76 10.35
N PRO A 117 -14.98 -5.60 10.95
CA PRO A 117 -13.93 -4.71 10.47
C PRO A 117 -12.56 -5.39 10.47
N TRP A 118 -12.25 -6.13 11.52
CA TRP A 118 -10.95 -6.79 11.73
C TRP A 118 -11.02 -8.32 11.55
N THR A 119 -12.13 -8.80 11.01
CA THR A 119 -12.34 -10.21 10.68
C THR A 119 -12.39 -10.36 9.16
N PRO A 120 -11.24 -10.55 8.50
CA PRO A 120 -11.19 -10.66 7.05
C PRO A 120 -11.93 -11.92 6.60
N VAL A 121 -12.87 -11.78 5.68
CA VAL A 121 -13.60 -12.88 5.07
C VAL A 121 -13.49 -12.79 3.55
N LEU A 122 -12.92 -13.81 2.94
CA LEU A 122 -12.88 -13.96 1.49
C LEU A 122 -14.02 -14.90 1.06
N GLU A 123 -15.01 -14.35 0.38
CA GLU A 123 -16.21 -15.07 -0.05
C GLU A 123 -16.61 -14.62 -1.46
N ASP A 124 -16.82 -15.55 -2.37
CA ASP A 124 -17.23 -15.29 -3.76
C ASP A 124 -16.34 -14.26 -4.48
N GLY A 125 -15.02 -14.33 -4.26
CA GLY A 125 -14.03 -13.42 -4.84
C GLY A 125 -14.04 -12.00 -4.26
N ARG A 126 -14.71 -11.79 -3.12
CA ARG A 126 -14.77 -10.49 -2.41
C ARG A 126 -14.12 -10.62 -1.04
N LEU A 127 -13.21 -9.72 -0.74
CA LEU A 127 -12.63 -9.59 0.60
C LEU A 127 -13.45 -8.58 1.39
N PHE A 128 -14.05 -9.05 2.50
CA PHE A 128 -14.78 -8.22 3.46
C PHE A 128 -13.88 -7.88 4.64
N GLY A 129 -13.90 -6.62 5.04
CA GLY A 129 -13.16 -6.08 6.17
C GLY A 129 -12.81 -4.60 5.97
N ARG A 130 -12.40 -3.93 7.04
CA ARG A 130 -12.06 -2.50 7.00
C ARG A 130 -10.67 -2.29 6.40
N GLY A 131 -10.53 -1.31 5.50
CA GLY A 131 -9.25 -0.85 4.98
C GLY A 131 -8.76 -1.59 3.72
N GLY A 132 -9.42 -2.68 3.30
CA GLY A 132 -8.97 -3.43 2.12
C GLY A 132 -9.10 -2.64 0.81
N ALA A 133 -10.19 -1.90 0.64
CA ALA A 133 -10.46 -1.05 -0.51
C ALA A 133 -10.20 0.44 -0.26
N ASP A 134 -10.13 0.83 1.00
CA ASP A 134 -9.84 2.19 1.45
C ASP A 134 -8.77 2.13 2.56
N ASP A 135 -7.48 2.25 2.27
CA ASP A 135 -6.86 2.29 0.94
C ASP A 135 -5.73 1.23 0.84
N GLY A 136 -5.79 0.19 1.70
CA GLY A 136 -4.71 -0.78 1.85
C GLY A 136 -4.24 -1.44 0.54
N TYR A 137 -5.07 -1.51 -0.49
CA TYR A 137 -4.69 -2.10 -1.77
C TYR A 137 -3.73 -1.24 -2.60
N ALA A 138 -3.65 0.08 -2.36
CA ALA A 138 -2.99 1.03 -3.26
C ALA A 138 -1.51 0.72 -3.50
N MET A 139 -0.74 0.44 -2.45
CA MET A 139 0.66 0.06 -2.58
C MET A 139 0.84 -1.24 -3.37
N PHE A 140 0.06 -2.26 -3.02
CA PHE A 140 0.13 -3.58 -3.66
C PHE A 140 -0.19 -3.48 -5.16
N ALA A 141 -1.24 -2.74 -5.52
CA ALA A 141 -1.64 -2.52 -6.90
C ALA A 141 -0.56 -1.75 -7.67
N SER A 142 0.00 -0.70 -7.06
CA SER A 142 1.06 0.11 -7.66
C SER A 142 2.29 -0.72 -7.99
N LEU A 143 2.81 -1.47 -7.03
CA LEU A 143 4.01 -2.29 -7.22
C LEU A 143 3.77 -3.46 -8.19
N THR A 144 2.59 -4.11 -8.14
CA THR A 144 2.23 -5.16 -9.10
C THR A 144 2.18 -4.61 -10.53
N ALA A 145 1.63 -3.41 -10.72
CA ALA A 145 1.60 -2.77 -12.03
C ALA A 145 3.01 -2.44 -12.55
N ILE A 146 3.90 -1.96 -11.67
CA ILE A 146 5.28 -1.62 -12.02
C ILE A 146 6.07 -2.88 -12.38
N GLU A 147 5.96 -3.95 -11.60
CA GLU A 147 6.57 -5.25 -11.92
C GLU A 147 6.10 -5.77 -13.29
N ALA A 148 4.81 -5.67 -13.59
CA ALA A 148 4.26 -6.10 -14.87
C ALA A 148 4.83 -5.27 -16.05
N VAL A 149 5.07 -3.97 -15.85
CA VAL A 149 5.75 -3.13 -16.85
C VAL A 149 7.17 -3.61 -17.09
N HIS A 150 7.95 -3.88 -16.04
CA HIS A 150 9.32 -4.40 -16.16
C HIS A 150 9.35 -5.76 -16.87
N GLN A 151 8.52 -6.71 -16.45
CA GLN A 151 8.45 -8.06 -17.04
C GLN A 151 8.01 -8.05 -18.51
N SER A 152 7.23 -7.03 -18.91
CA SER A 152 6.81 -6.85 -20.30
C SER A 152 7.84 -6.12 -21.16
N GLY A 153 9.03 -5.79 -20.62
CA GLY A 153 10.04 -4.97 -21.30
C GLY A 153 9.57 -3.53 -21.55
N GLY A 154 8.61 -3.05 -20.76
CA GLY A 154 8.12 -1.68 -20.82
C GLY A 154 9.09 -0.69 -20.17
N SER A 155 8.74 0.59 -20.25
CA SER A 155 9.54 1.66 -19.67
C SER A 155 8.67 2.66 -18.92
N HIS A 156 9.25 3.27 -17.89
CA HIS A 156 8.59 4.31 -17.10
C HIS A 156 9.58 5.39 -16.66
N ARG A 157 9.05 6.54 -16.30
CA ARG A 157 9.79 7.63 -15.63
C ARG A 157 10.12 7.23 -14.19
N ARG A 158 10.92 8.04 -13.48
CA ARG A 158 11.08 7.88 -12.02
C ARG A 158 9.71 7.86 -11.36
N LEU A 159 9.49 6.89 -10.49
CA LEU A 159 8.27 6.73 -9.72
C LEU A 159 8.58 6.88 -8.24
N VAL A 160 7.66 7.49 -7.53
CA VAL A 160 7.66 7.57 -6.07
C VAL A 160 6.31 7.04 -5.59
N VAL A 161 6.33 6.01 -4.76
CA VAL A 161 5.12 5.56 -4.06
C VAL A 161 5.22 6.06 -2.63
N LEU A 162 4.23 6.83 -2.21
CA LEU A 162 4.13 7.39 -0.87
C LEU A 162 2.87 6.85 -0.21
N ILE A 163 3.04 6.17 0.92
CA ILE A 163 1.94 5.64 1.72
C ILE A 163 2.01 6.28 3.10
N GLU A 164 1.02 7.09 3.43
CA GLU A 164 0.92 7.71 4.75
C GLU A 164 0.09 6.89 5.74
N ALA A 165 0.11 7.29 7.00
CA ALA A 165 -0.56 6.61 8.09
C ALA A 165 -1.46 7.53 8.94
N SER A 166 -1.97 8.61 8.35
CA SER A 166 -2.89 9.56 9.00
C SER A 166 -3.90 10.21 8.06
N GLU A 167 -4.15 9.63 6.89
CA GLU A 167 -5.06 10.18 5.88
C GLU A 167 -6.47 10.32 6.43
N GLU A 168 -6.98 9.29 7.09
CA GLU A 168 -8.31 9.25 7.68
C GLU A 168 -8.50 10.24 8.85
N SER A 169 -7.40 10.81 9.33
CA SER A 169 -7.37 11.95 10.26
C SER A 169 -7.25 13.30 9.55
N GLY A 170 -7.26 13.35 8.22
CA GLY A 170 -7.07 14.54 7.41
C GLY A 170 -5.61 14.88 7.12
N SER A 171 -4.72 13.89 7.10
CA SER A 171 -3.28 14.00 6.78
C SER A 171 -2.52 15.08 7.57
N PRO A 172 -2.69 15.23 8.88
CA PRO A 172 -2.08 16.33 9.65
C PRO A 172 -0.56 16.24 9.66
N ASP A 173 0.00 15.05 9.48
CA ASP A 173 1.43 14.79 9.55
C ASP A 173 2.12 14.90 8.18
N LEU A 174 1.42 14.61 7.09
CA LEU A 174 1.97 14.55 5.74
C LEU A 174 2.74 15.81 5.29
N PRO A 175 2.26 17.06 5.55
CA PRO A 175 3.00 18.26 5.14
C PRO A 175 4.44 18.30 5.62
N ALA A 176 4.73 17.79 6.82
CA ALA A 176 6.07 17.79 7.38
C ALA A 176 7.05 16.80 6.71
N TYR A 177 6.56 15.91 5.88
CA TYR A 177 7.37 14.95 5.12
C TYR A 177 7.63 15.40 3.67
N ILE A 178 6.86 16.36 3.16
CA ILE A 178 6.91 16.80 1.76
C ILE A 178 7.40 18.25 1.58
N GLU A 179 7.61 19.00 2.68
CA GLU A 179 8.24 20.32 2.70
C GLU A 179 9.76 20.21 2.68
#